data_7fc191c01253c6edd47fab0543ce6332
#
_entry.id   7fc191c01253c6edd47fab0543ce6332
#
_cell.length_a   1.000
_cell.length_b   1.000
_cell.length_c   1.000
_cell.angle_alpha   90.00
_cell.angle_beta   90.00
_cell.angle_gamma   90.00
#
_symmetry.space_group_name_H-M   'P 1'
#
loop_
_entity.id
_entity.type
_entity.pdbx_description
1 polymer ?
#
loop_
_entity_poly.entity_id
_entity_poly.type
_entity_poly.pdbx_seq_one_letter_code
_entity_poly.pdbx_strand_id
1 'polypeptide(L)'
;MSTTLDSTVNPLNVTANRMDHLDWLEAESIHILRELVAECSKPALLFSGGKDSVVVLALALKAFGLGANRKTQLPFPLVHIDTGHNYDEVIDFRDRRAKEIGAELVVGHVEDSIRKGTVRLRRETDSRNAAQAVTLLETIEQYGYTAMIGGARRDEEKARAKERIFSFRDEFGQWDPKAQRPELWSLYNARLHQGEHLRVFPISNWTELDVWQYIARENLELPSIYYAHKREIVRRNGLLVPVTPLTPIREGESSEEAVVRFRTVGDISCTCPVESDADDLEKIIAETAVTEITERGATRMDDQTSEAAMETRKKQGYF
;
A
#
# COMPACT_ATOMS: atom_id res chain seq x y z
N MET A 1 45.97 28.12 53.65
CA MET A 1 44.76 28.51 52.90
C MET A 1 44.52 27.49 51.81
N SER A 2 43.65 26.52 52.04
CA SER A 2 43.35 25.44 51.14
C SER A 2 42.02 25.76 50.47
N THR A 3 42.04 26.00 49.17
CA THR A 3 40.85 26.25 48.36
C THR A 3 40.37 24.91 47.81
N THR A 4 39.29 24.39 48.44
CA THR A 4 38.54 23.24 47.96
C THR A 4 37.72 23.69 46.75
N LEU A 5 38.02 23.16 45.57
CA LEU A 5 37.18 23.26 44.36
C LEU A 5 35.98 22.35 44.53
N ASP A 6 34.82 22.98 44.63
CA ASP A 6 33.52 22.33 44.64
C ASP A 6 33.16 21.81 43.24
N SER A 7 33.29 20.50 43.02
CA SER A 7 32.96 19.85 41.75
C SER A 7 31.55 19.24 41.82
N THR A 8 30.53 20.08 41.88
CA THR A 8 29.18 19.66 41.57
C THR A 8 28.85 19.94 40.09
N VAL A 9 29.50 19.22 39.21
CA VAL A 9 28.98 19.09 37.83
C VAL A 9 27.79 18.13 37.91
N ASN A 10 26.62 18.72 37.86
CA ASN A 10 25.35 17.99 37.75
C ASN A 10 25.42 17.23 36.40
N PRO A 11 25.42 15.87 36.37
CA PRO A 11 25.31 15.17 35.09
C PRO A 11 23.98 15.55 34.49
N LEU A 12 23.99 16.24 33.38
CA LEU A 12 22.83 16.48 32.55
C LEU A 12 22.07 15.18 32.43
N ASN A 13 20.91 15.10 33.05
CA ASN A 13 19.90 14.07 32.82
C ASN A 13 19.41 14.24 31.37
N VAL A 14 20.26 13.92 30.42
CA VAL A 14 19.84 13.62 29.07
C VAL A 14 19.16 12.26 29.17
N THR A 15 17.89 12.27 29.52
CA THR A 15 17.00 11.22 29.10
C THR A 15 16.99 11.32 27.58
N ALA A 16 18.02 10.71 26.95
CA ALA A 16 18.00 10.50 25.53
C ALA A 16 16.66 9.80 25.24
N ASN A 17 15.75 10.54 24.61
CA ASN A 17 14.57 9.94 24.03
C ASN A 17 15.11 8.91 23.04
N ARG A 18 15.22 7.65 23.48
CA ARG A 18 15.62 6.56 22.60
C ARG A 18 14.49 6.42 21.59
N MET A 19 14.82 6.68 20.34
CA MET A 19 13.92 6.36 19.25
C MET A 19 13.55 4.88 19.34
N ASP A 20 12.27 4.59 19.33
CA ASP A 20 11.78 3.22 19.26
C ASP A 20 11.85 2.68 17.81
N HIS A 21 11.48 1.42 17.61
CA HIS A 21 11.52 0.78 16.31
C HIS A 21 10.64 1.52 15.27
N LEU A 22 9.43 1.92 15.65
CA LEU A 22 8.53 2.64 14.75
C LEU A 22 9.03 4.05 14.44
N ASP A 23 9.72 4.72 15.37
CA ASP A 23 10.34 6.02 15.12
C ASP A 23 11.42 5.94 14.05
N TRP A 24 12.24 4.87 14.07
CA TRP A 24 13.23 4.61 13.03
C TRP A 24 12.59 4.36 11.67
N LEU A 25 11.57 3.54 11.61
CA LEU A 25 10.83 3.25 10.37
C LEU A 25 10.14 4.51 9.82
N GLU A 26 9.54 5.32 10.69
CA GLU A 26 8.95 6.61 10.32
C GLU A 26 9.99 7.57 9.76
N ALA A 27 11.14 7.73 10.44
CA ALA A 27 12.22 8.59 10.02
C ALA A 27 12.79 8.19 8.65
N GLU A 28 13.01 6.87 8.41
CA GLU A 28 13.45 6.34 7.13
C GLU A 28 12.42 6.67 6.03
N SER A 29 11.14 6.40 6.27
CA SER A 29 10.07 6.64 5.30
C SER A 29 9.92 8.12 4.95
N ILE A 30 10.04 9.01 5.94
CA ILE A 30 10.01 10.47 5.74
C ILE A 30 11.23 10.92 4.91
N HIS A 31 12.42 10.35 5.17
CA HIS A 31 13.60 10.63 4.37
C HIS A 31 13.39 10.22 2.92
N ILE A 32 12.91 9.01 2.66
CA ILE A 32 12.62 8.50 1.32
C ILE A 32 11.65 9.42 0.56
N LEU A 33 10.57 9.87 1.21
CA LEU A 33 9.57 10.76 0.61
C LEU A 33 10.17 12.14 0.27
N ARG A 34 11.04 12.67 1.11
CA ARG A 34 11.71 13.95 0.87
C ARG A 34 12.72 13.88 -0.26
N GLU A 35 13.54 12.82 -0.30
CA GLU A 35 14.49 12.57 -1.39
C GLU A 35 13.73 12.43 -2.72
N LEU A 36 12.63 11.69 -2.73
CA LEU A 36 11.80 11.54 -3.92
C LEU A 36 11.32 12.88 -4.48
N VAL A 37 10.77 13.74 -3.63
CA VAL A 37 10.23 15.05 -4.07
C VAL A 37 11.36 16.00 -4.49
N ALA A 38 12.55 15.85 -3.91
CA ALA A 38 13.72 16.64 -4.30
C ALA A 38 14.28 16.25 -5.69
N GLU A 39 14.23 14.95 -6.03
CA GLU A 39 14.84 14.44 -7.26
C GLU A 39 13.87 14.22 -8.42
N CYS A 40 12.57 13.97 -8.14
CA CYS A 40 11.57 13.66 -9.17
C CYS A 40 10.71 14.89 -9.50
N SER A 41 10.60 15.20 -10.78
CA SER A 41 9.86 16.39 -11.24
C SER A 41 8.34 16.28 -11.08
N LYS A 42 7.79 15.08 -11.17
CA LYS A 42 6.34 14.85 -11.13
C LYS A 42 5.96 13.55 -10.46
N PRO A 43 6.13 13.46 -9.13
CA PRO A 43 5.70 12.30 -8.35
C PRO A 43 4.18 12.28 -8.17
N ALA A 44 3.62 11.09 -7.87
CA ALA A 44 2.23 10.91 -7.45
C ALA A 44 2.13 9.75 -6.46
N LEU A 45 1.14 9.79 -5.55
CA LEU A 45 0.91 8.75 -4.55
C LEU A 45 -0.26 7.85 -4.98
N LEU A 46 0.02 6.56 -5.13
CA LEU A 46 -1.01 5.55 -5.35
C LEU A 46 -1.82 5.32 -4.07
N PHE A 47 -3.05 5.79 -4.09
CA PHE A 47 -3.94 5.74 -2.94
C PHE A 47 -5.12 4.81 -3.20
N SER A 48 -4.96 3.55 -2.80
CA SER A 48 -6.00 2.52 -2.94
C SER A 48 -7.08 2.55 -1.86
N GLY A 49 -6.91 3.35 -0.79
CA GLY A 49 -7.73 3.27 0.43
C GLY A 49 -7.34 2.09 1.34
N GLY A 50 -6.41 1.24 0.94
CA GLY A 50 -5.88 0.16 1.77
C GLY A 50 -4.95 0.66 2.88
N LYS A 51 -4.80 -0.13 3.96
CA LYS A 51 -4.03 0.22 5.17
C LYS A 51 -2.62 0.73 4.88
N ASP A 52 -1.91 0.06 3.94
CA ASP A 52 -0.54 0.42 3.58
C ASP A 52 -0.49 1.80 2.89
N SER A 53 -1.41 2.08 1.97
CA SER A 53 -1.52 3.39 1.31
C SER A 53 -1.96 4.50 2.28
N VAL A 54 -2.75 4.16 3.30
CA VAL A 54 -3.14 5.10 4.38
C VAL A 54 -1.92 5.46 5.23
N VAL A 55 -1.08 4.49 5.59
CA VAL A 55 0.18 4.75 6.31
C VAL A 55 1.12 5.61 5.48
N VAL A 56 1.31 5.30 4.19
CA VAL A 56 2.17 6.12 3.30
C VAL A 56 1.63 7.54 3.18
N LEU A 57 0.30 7.73 3.10
CA LEU A 57 -0.32 9.06 3.11
C LEU A 57 -0.05 9.81 4.42
N ALA A 58 -0.19 9.14 5.58
CA ALA A 58 0.11 9.75 6.88
C ALA A 58 1.58 10.17 6.99
N LEU A 59 2.50 9.33 6.53
CA LEU A 59 3.93 9.63 6.46
C LEU A 59 4.22 10.83 5.53
N ALA A 60 3.55 10.91 4.37
CA ALA A 60 3.67 12.03 3.46
C ALA A 60 3.17 13.34 4.10
N LEU A 61 2.04 13.30 4.81
CA LEU A 61 1.53 14.45 5.55
C LEU A 61 2.54 14.92 6.62
N LYS A 62 3.20 14.01 7.33
CA LYS A 62 4.27 14.34 8.29
C LYS A 62 5.53 14.86 7.59
N ALA A 63 5.95 14.23 6.49
CA ALA A 63 7.17 14.58 5.76
C ALA A 63 7.18 16.04 5.28
N PHE A 64 6.01 16.56 4.90
CA PHE A 64 5.84 17.91 4.34
C PHE A 64 5.23 18.91 5.33
N GLY A 65 5.11 18.54 6.60
CA GLY A 65 4.73 19.44 7.69
C GLY A 65 3.26 19.87 7.65
N LEU A 66 2.38 19.01 7.18
CA LEU A 66 0.94 19.22 7.15
C LEU A 66 0.33 18.93 8.53
N GLY A 67 0.70 19.74 9.54
CA GLY A 67 0.07 19.70 10.85
C GLY A 67 -1.29 20.45 10.85
N ALA A 68 -2.12 20.20 11.88
CA ALA A 68 -3.53 20.58 12.02
C ALA A 68 -3.93 22.03 11.68
N ASN A 69 -2.99 22.94 11.53
CA ASN A 69 -3.24 24.37 11.30
C ASN A 69 -2.63 24.94 10.00
N ARG A 70 -2.04 24.12 9.13
CA ARG A 70 -1.49 24.60 7.87
C ARG A 70 -2.23 23.93 6.71
N LYS A 71 -2.91 24.74 5.90
CA LYS A 71 -3.41 24.38 4.56
C LYS A 71 -2.22 24.23 3.61
N THR A 72 -1.36 23.27 3.86
CA THR A 72 -0.25 22.98 2.94
C THR A 72 -0.71 21.83 2.07
N GLN A 73 -0.79 22.08 0.78
CA GLN A 73 -1.13 21.08 -0.23
C GLN A 73 0.01 20.06 -0.31
N LEU A 74 -0.32 18.76 -0.41
CA LEU A 74 0.68 17.74 -0.73
C LEU A 74 1.44 18.15 -2.00
N PRO A 75 2.76 17.91 -2.10
CA PRO A 75 3.53 18.28 -3.29
C PRO A 75 3.24 17.38 -4.51
N PHE A 76 2.28 16.48 -4.40
CA PHE A 76 1.87 15.54 -5.43
C PHE A 76 0.39 15.15 -5.24
N PRO A 77 -0.31 14.76 -6.33
CA PRO A 77 -1.66 14.26 -6.26
C PRO A 77 -1.73 12.82 -5.72
N LEU A 78 -2.92 12.43 -5.27
CA LEU A 78 -3.30 11.04 -5.07
C LEU A 78 -3.77 10.45 -6.39
N VAL A 79 -3.39 9.21 -6.68
CA VAL A 79 -3.81 8.47 -7.88
C VAL A 79 -4.46 7.16 -7.45
N HIS A 80 -5.62 6.86 -7.98
CA HIS A 80 -6.30 5.58 -7.81
C HIS A 80 -6.59 4.94 -9.15
N ILE A 81 -6.35 3.64 -9.28
CA ILE A 81 -6.77 2.89 -10.46
C ILE A 81 -8.00 2.08 -10.10
N ASP A 82 -9.14 2.55 -10.58
CA ASP A 82 -10.45 1.99 -10.32
C ASP A 82 -10.74 0.85 -11.29
N THR A 83 -10.90 -0.36 -10.75
CA THR A 83 -11.26 -1.55 -11.53
C THR A 83 -12.75 -1.62 -11.85
N GLY A 84 -13.59 -0.83 -11.16
CA GLY A 84 -15.03 -1.01 -11.10
C GLY A 84 -15.46 -2.23 -10.29
N HIS A 85 -14.50 -2.94 -9.67
CA HIS A 85 -14.68 -4.11 -8.82
C HIS A 85 -14.14 -3.89 -7.40
N ASN A 86 -14.13 -2.66 -6.93
CA ASN A 86 -13.70 -2.33 -5.58
C ASN A 86 -14.87 -2.45 -4.60
N TYR A 87 -14.59 -2.70 -3.32
CA TYR A 87 -15.59 -2.63 -2.26
C TYR A 87 -16.03 -1.19 -2.01
N ASP A 88 -17.33 -0.95 -1.88
CA ASP A 88 -17.88 0.40 -1.67
C ASP A 88 -17.30 1.06 -0.43
N GLU A 89 -17.09 0.30 0.67
CA GLU A 89 -16.49 0.79 1.91
C GLU A 89 -15.09 1.39 1.70
N VAL A 90 -14.35 0.89 0.71
CA VAL A 90 -13.00 1.38 0.35
C VAL A 90 -13.07 2.62 -0.51
N ILE A 91 -13.99 2.64 -1.47
CA ILE A 91 -14.20 3.79 -2.37
C ILE A 91 -14.70 5.01 -1.58
N ASP A 92 -15.71 4.82 -0.73
CA ASP A 92 -16.26 5.88 0.12
C ASP A 92 -15.19 6.45 1.06
N PHE A 93 -14.38 5.59 1.67
CA PHE A 93 -13.25 6.01 2.50
C PHE A 93 -12.23 6.83 1.69
N ARG A 94 -11.82 6.34 0.50
CA ARG A 94 -10.87 7.01 -0.38
C ARG A 94 -11.32 8.43 -0.71
N ASP A 95 -12.56 8.58 -1.17
CA ASP A 95 -13.10 9.86 -1.63
C ASP A 95 -13.25 10.84 -0.48
N ARG A 96 -13.77 10.36 0.65
CA ARG A 96 -13.90 11.16 1.86
C ARG A 96 -12.52 11.62 2.35
N ARG A 97 -11.54 10.71 2.43
CA ARG A 97 -10.20 11.03 2.93
C ARG A 97 -9.46 12.03 2.05
N ALA A 98 -9.52 11.86 0.73
CA ALA A 98 -8.92 12.80 -0.21
C ALA A 98 -9.52 14.21 -0.06
N LYS A 99 -10.84 14.30 0.09
CA LYS A 99 -11.57 15.57 0.31
C LYS A 99 -11.20 16.23 1.64
N GLU A 100 -11.13 15.46 2.73
CA GLU A 100 -10.80 15.97 4.08
C GLU A 100 -9.42 16.65 4.13
N ILE A 101 -8.42 16.05 3.48
CA ILE A 101 -7.06 16.61 3.45
C ILE A 101 -6.88 17.65 2.32
N GLY A 102 -7.90 17.86 1.48
CA GLY A 102 -7.84 18.80 0.35
C GLY A 102 -6.83 18.38 -0.72
N ALA A 103 -6.57 17.08 -0.88
CA ALA A 103 -5.67 16.56 -1.91
C ALA A 103 -6.39 16.43 -3.25
N GLU A 104 -5.66 16.68 -4.33
CA GLU A 104 -6.11 16.33 -5.67
C GLU A 104 -6.16 14.79 -5.79
N LEU A 105 -7.29 14.25 -6.23
CA LEU A 105 -7.47 12.83 -6.50
C LEU A 105 -7.68 12.60 -8.00
N VAL A 106 -6.75 11.91 -8.62
CA VAL A 106 -6.83 11.46 -10.02
C VAL A 106 -7.28 10.00 -10.03
N VAL A 107 -8.35 9.69 -10.77
CA VAL A 107 -8.86 8.31 -10.89
C VAL A 107 -8.71 7.85 -12.33
N GLY A 108 -7.91 6.80 -12.54
CA GLY A 108 -7.82 6.07 -13.80
C GLY A 108 -8.81 4.90 -13.79
N HIS A 109 -9.73 4.85 -14.73
CA HIS A 109 -10.75 3.80 -14.79
C HIS A 109 -10.35 2.68 -15.76
N VAL A 110 -10.30 1.43 -15.29
CA VAL A 110 -10.06 0.26 -16.15
C VAL A 110 -11.13 0.15 -17.24
N GLU A 111 -12.36 0.59 -16.96
CA GLU A 111 -13.44 0.65 -17.95
C GLU A 111 -13.10 1.52 -19.16
N ASP A 112 -12.34 2.62 -18.96
CA ASP A 112 -11.89 3.47 -20.04
C ASP A 112 -10.87 2.77 -20.93
N SER A 113 -9.95 2.00 -20.33
CA SER A 113 -8.97 1.19 -21.06
C SER A 113 -9.65 0.06 -21.85
N ILE A 114 -10.73 -0.52 -21.29
CA ILE A 114 -11.57 -1.50 -22.02
C ILE A 114 -12.26 -0.84 -23.22
N ARG A 115 -12.86 0.34 -23.04
CA ARG A 115 -13.51 1.07 -24.14
C ARG A 115 -12.53 1.52 -25.23
N LYS A 116 -11.30 1.87 -24.87
CA LYS A 116 -10.22 2.17 -25.82
C LYS A 116 -9.69 0.93 -26.54
N GLY A 117 -9.97 -0.29 -26.02
CA GLY A 117 -9.49 -1.56 -26.56
C GLY A 117 -8.05 -1.92 -26.19
N THR A 118 -7.43 -1.19 -25.28
CA THR A 118 -6.09 -1.47 -24.72
C THR A 118 -6.15 -2.60 -23.69
N VAL A 119 -7.28 -2.77 -23.00
CA VAL A 119 -7.59 -3.91 -22.14
C VAL A 119 -8.68 -4.76 -22.80
N ARG A 120 -8.48 -6.09 -22.83
CA ARG A 120 -9.47 -7.06 -23.33
C ARG A 120 -9.75 -8.10 -22.25
N LEU A 121 -11.01 -8.16 -21.81
CA LEU A 121 -11.51 -9.21 -20.93
C LEU A 121 -12.11 -10.34 -21.76
N ARG A 122 -12.01 -11.59 -21.29
CA ARG A 122 -12.67 -12.75 -21.92
C ARG A 122 -14.14 -12.81 -21.52
N ARG A 123 -14.45 -12.44 -20.26
CA ARG A 123 -15.78 -12.35 -19.67
C ARG A 123 -15.86 -11.10 -18.80
N GLU A 124 -17.04 -10.51 -18.66
CA GLU A 124 -17.26 -9.33 -17.80
C GLU A 124 -16.92 -9.58 -16.32
N THR A 125 -17.08 -10.85 -15.89
CA THR A 125 -16.78 -11.29 -14.51
C THR A 125 -15.33 -11.68 -14.27
N ASP A 126 -14.44 -11.59 -15.29
CA ASP A 126 -13.03 -11.88 -15.11
C ASP A 126 -12.40 -10.81 -14.20
N SER A 127 -11.43 -11.25 -13.38
CA SER A 127 -10.68 -10.32 -12.54
C SER A 127 -10.00 -9.23 -13.37
N ARG A 128 -10.25 -8.00 -12.99
CA ARG A 128 -9.64 -6.80 -13.60
C ARG A 128 -8.30 -6.43 -12.95
N ASN A 129 -7.82 -7.26 -12.02
CA ASN A 129 -6.60 -7.00 -11.27
C ASN A 129 -5.37 -6.82 -12.18
N ALA A 130 -5.20 -7.68 -13.19
CA ALA A 130 -4.11 -7.55 -14.19
C ALA A 130 -4.29 -6.31 -15.09
N ALA A 131 -5.51 -5.89 -15.33
CA ALA A 131 -5.82 -4.71 -16.16
C ALA A 131 -5.39 -3.40 -15.52
N GLN A 132 -5.27 -3.36 -14.18
CA GLN A 132 -4.78 -2.18 -13.47
C GLN A 132 -3.40 -1.72 -13.96
N ALA A 133 -2.53 -2.65 -14.36
CA ALA A 133 -1.19 -2.31 -14.85
C ALA A 133 -1.26 -1.46 -16.13
N VAL A 134 -2.12 -1.84 -17.07
CA VAL A 134 -2.31 -1.10 -18.34
C VAL A 134 -2.88 0.29 -18.07
N THR A 135 -3.96 0.37 -17.30
CA THR A 135 -4.60 1.65 -16.94
C THR A 135 -3.66 2.57 -16.18
N LEU A 136 -2.80 2.00 -15.31
CA LEU A 136 -1.81 2.77 -14.59
C LEU A 136 -0.75 3.36 -15.53
N LEU A 137 -0.25 2.58 -16.50
CA LEU A 137 0.71 3.09 -17.49
C LEU A 137 0.08 4.18 -18.35
N GLU A 138 -1.16 4.00 -18.80
CA GLU A 138 -1.91 5.05 -19.51
C GLU A 138 -2.06 6.32 -18.66
N THR A 139 -2.32 6.18 -17.37
CA THR A 139 -2.44 7.31 -16.44
C THR A 139 -1.08 8.01 -16.26
N ILE A 140 0.01 7.24 -16.11
CA ILE A 140 1.37 7.78 -16.02
C ILE A 140 1.71 8.60 -17.27
N GLU A 141 1.45 8.05 -18.44
CA GLU A 141 1.70 8.71 -19.71
C GLU A 141 0.85 9.97 -19.86
N GLN A 142 -0.46 9.86 -19.61
CA GLN A 142 -1.41 10.97 -19.75
C GLN A 142 -1.04 12.18 -18.88
N TYR A 143 -0.60 11.93 -17.65
CA TYR A 143 -0.24 12.99 -16.71
C TYR A 143 1.26 13.30 -16.70
N GLY A 144 2.09 12.47 -17.32
CA GLY A 144 3.55 12.62 -17.36
C GLY A 144 4.19 12.41 -16.00
N TYR A 145 3.68 11.47 -15.17
CA TYR A 145 4.27 11.16 -13.87
C TYR A 145 5.64 10.51 -14.04
N THR A 146 6.62 10.98 -13.26
CA THR A 146 7.98 10.43 -13.25
C THR A 146 8.19 9.42 -12.15
N ALA A 147 7.41 9.47 -11.09
CA ALA A 147 7.49 8.53 -9.98
C ALA A 147 6.12 8.26 -9.36
N MET A 148 5.85 6.98 -9.07
CA MET A 148 4.64 6.54 -8.39
C MET A 148 5.00 5.97 -7.03
N ILE A 149 4.50 6.59 -5.97
CA ILE A 149 4.70 6.16 -4.58
C ILE A 149 3.70 5.05 -4.27
N GLY A 150 4.16 3.93 -3.75
CA GLY A 150 3.31 2.80 -3.39
C GLY A 150 3.57 2.25 -1.99
N GLY A 151 2.58 1.54 -1.44
CA GLY A 151 2.62 0.94 -0.10
C GLY A 151 3.17 -0.49 -0.07
N ALA A 152 3.91 -0.94 -1.08
CA ALA A 152 4.44 -2.30 -1.11
C ALA A 152 5.54 -2.51 -0.07
N ARG A 153 5.52 -3.69 0.57
CA ARG A 153 6.48 -4.10 1.60
C ARG A 153 7.18 -5.39 1.20
N ARG A 154 8.44 -5.53 1.61
CA ARG A 154 9.22 -6.77 1.37
C ARG A 154 8.65 -7.97 2.11
N ASP A 155 8.00 -7.73 3.24
CA ASP A 155 7.36 -8.73 4.09
C ASP A 155 6.10 -9.35 3.44
N GLU A 156 5.45 -8.63 2.54
CA GLU A 156 4.16 -9.00 1.95
C GLU A 156 4.25 -10.27 1.10
N GLU A 157 5.37 -10.45 0.37
CA GLU A 157 5.58 -11.60 -0.52
C GLU A 157 7.06 -11.75 -0.92
N LYS A 158 7.53 -12.99 -1.11
CA LYS A 158 8.93 -13.32 -1.45
C LYS A 158 9.48 -12.58 -2.68
N ALA A 159 8.66 -12.39 -3.72
CA ALA A 159 9.09 -11.69 -4.92
C ALA A 159 9.38 -10.21 -4.67
N ARG A 160 8.73 -9.59 -3.68
CA ARG A 160 8.97 -8.20 -3.29
C ARG A 160 10.28 -7.99 -2.53
N ALA A 161 10.83 -9.03 -1.91
CA ALA A 161 12.11 -8.95 -1.20
C ALA A 161 13.28 -8.52 -2.10
N LYS A 162 13.19 -8.75 -3.42
CA LYS A 162 14.21 -8.36 -4.41
C LYS A 162 14.05 -6.92 -4.91
N GLU A 163 12.95 -6.26 -4.60
CA GLU A 163 12.64 -4.94 -5.12
C GLU A 163 13.39 -3.85 -4.36
N ARG A 164 13.84 -2.83 -5.08
CA ARG A 164 14.48 -1.66 -4.49
C ARG A 164 13.44 -0.70 -3.96
N ILE A 165 13.84 0.18 -3.04
CA ILE A 165 12.99 1.28 -2.57
C ILE A 165 12.69 2.24 -3.73
N PHE A 166 13.71 2.60 -4.53
CA PHE A 166 13.57 3.31 -5.80
C PHE A 166 13.67 2.30 -6.96
N SER A 167 12.55 1.71 -7.31
CA SER A 167 12.48 0.63 -8.29
C SER A 167 12.20 1.16 -9.69
N PHE A 168 13.19 1.01 -10.58
CA PHE A 168 13.13 1.49 -11.96
C PHE A 168 12.23 0.63 -12.81
N ARG A 169 11.49 1.29 -13.69
CA ARG A 169 10.69 0.71 -14.76
C ARG A 169 11.16 1.30 -16.08
N ASP A 170 11.25 0.46 -17.09
CA ASP A 170 11.54 0.89 -18.46
C ASP A 170 10.35 1.62 -19.10
N GLU A 171 10.50 2.01 -20.35
CA GLU A 171 9.47 2.68 -21.15
C GLU A 171 8.17 1.87 -21.31
N PHE A 172 8.23 0.55 -21.12
CA PHE A 172 7.07 -0.35 -21.14
C PHE A 172 6.51 -0.63 -19.74
N GLY A 173 7.04 0.01 -18.70
CA GLY A 173 6.68 -0.21 -17.31
C GLY A 173 7.21 -1.51 -16.71
N GLN A 174 8.13 -2.20 -17.39
CA GLN A 174 8.65 -3.49 -16.98
C GLN A 174 9.78 -3.34 -15.95
N TRP A 175 9.88 -4.31 -15.07
CA TRP A 175 10.92 -4.39 -14.05
C TRP A 175 11.98 -5.41 -14.45
N ASP A 176 13.23 -4.96 -14.53
CA ASP A 176 14.39 -5.83 -14.66
C ASP A 176 15.25 -5.75 -13.39
N PRO A 177 15.45 -6.88 -12.66
CA PRO A 177 16.28 -6.89 -11.46
C PRO A 177 17.76 -6.54 -11.73
N LYS A 178 18.24 -6.72 -12.96
CA LYS A 178 19.62 -6.41 -13.35
C LYS A 178 19.83 -4.93 -13.66
N ALA A 179 18.77 -4.22 -14.01
CA ALA A 179 18.79 -2.80 -14.34
C ALA A 179 18.56 -1.90 -13.11
N GLN A 180 18.43 -2.48 -11.90
CA GLN A 180 18.22 -1.72 -10.67
C GLN A 180 19.52 -1.13 -10.13
N ARG A 181 19.41 0.05 -9.53
CA ARG A 181 20.56 0.73 -8.92
C ARG A 181 20.80 0.26 -7.48
N PRO A 182 22.04 0.19 -6.99
CA PRO A 182 22.32 -0.09 -5.59
C PRO A 182 21.88 1.08 -4.70
N GLU A 183 21.41 0.76 -3.48
CA GLU A 183 20.93 1.72 -2.47
C GLU A 183 21.81 1.64 -1.21
N LEU A 184 23.13 1.72 -1.42
CA LEU A 184 24.10 1.68 -0.31
C LEU A 184 23.97 2.94 0.54
N TRP A 185 24.01 2.76 1.86
CA TRP A 185 23.93 3.84 2.87
C TRP A 185 22.67 4.72 2.75
N SER A 186 21.55 4.14 2.26
CA SER A 186 20.30 4.87 2.02
C SER A 186 20.45 6.07 1.08
N LEU A 187 21.41 5.97 0.14
CA LEU A 187 21.56 6.95 -0.94
C LEU A 187 20.73 6.48 -2.14
N TYR A 188 19.81 7.32 -2.56
CA TYR A 188 18.92 7.06 -3.68
C TYR A 188 19.39 7.85 -4.89
N ASN A 189 19.18 7.30 -6.07
CA ASN A 189 19.48 7.96 -7.33
C ASN A 189 18.27 7.81 -8.24
N ALA A 190 17.51 8.89 -8.37
CA ALA A 190 16.27 8.94 -9.13
C ALA A 190 16.44 9.43 -10.57
N ARG A 191 17.70 9.55 -11.07
CA ARG A 191 17.93 9.98 -12.45
C ARG A 191 17.26 9.03 -13.45
N LEU A 192 16.34 9.54 -14.22
CA LEU A 192 15.60 8.82 -15.26
C LEU A 192 16.17 9.07 -16.65
N HIS A 193 16.10 8.04 -17.49
CA HIS A 193 16.23 8.20 -18.95
C HIS A 193 14.85 8.46 -19.55
N GLN A 194 14.84 8.85 -20.82
CA GLN A 194 13.59 9.10 -21.54
C GLN A 194 12.71 7.83 -21.55
N GLY A 195 11.45 7.95 -21.15
CA GLY A 195 10.50 6.86 -21.07
C GLY A 195 10.51 6.06 -19.75
N GLU A 196 11.59 6.12 -18.97
CA GLU A 196 11.65 5.46 -17.68
C GLU A 196 10.78 6.18 -16.63
N HIS A 197 10.32 5.41 -15.63
CA HIS A 197 9.70 5.95 -14.44
C HIS A 197 10.04 5.11 -13.21
N LEU A 198 9.78 5.66 -12.02
CA LEU A 198 10.05 5.01 -10.74
C LEU A 198 8.76 4.46 -10.10
N ARG A 199 8.93 3.35 -9.39
CA ARG A 199 8.06 2.94 -8.29
C ARG A 199 8.83 3.14 -7.01
N VAL A 200 8.27 3.90 -6.06
CA VAL A 200 8.96 4.20 -4.80
C VAL A 200 8.14 3.66 -3.63
N PHE A 201 8.81 2.90 -2.75
CA PHE A 201 8.18 2.16 -1.68
C PHE A 201 8.71 2.62 -0.30
N PRO A 202 8.15 3.70 0.28
CA PRO A 202 8.65 4.27 1.52
C PRO A 202 8.59 3.33 2.72
N ILE A 203 7.62 2.41 2.72
CA ILE A 203 7.42 1.42 3.79
C ILE A 203 7.96 0.02 3.42
N SER A 204 8.90 -0.05 2.49
CA SER A 204 9.46 -1.32 1.99
C SER A 204 10.02 -2.22 3.09
N ASN A 205 10.59 -1.63 4.16
CA ASN A 205 11.21 -2.34 5.27
C ASN A 205 10.25 -2.64 6.44
N TRP A 206 9.00 -2.23 6.34
CA TRP A 206 7.98 -2.44 7.37
C TRP A 206 7.39 -3.85 7.27
N THR A 207 7.08 -4.46 8.42
CA THR A 207 6.25 -5.67 8.51
C THR A 207 4.77 -5.31 8.54
N GLU A 208 3.90 -6.33 8.36
CA GLU A 208 2.45 -6.13 8.55
C GLU A 208 2.15 -5.65 9.98
N LEU A 209 2.86 -6.20 10.97
CA LEU A 209 2.72 -5.82 12.37
C LEU A 209 3.11 -4.36 12.61
N ASP A 210 4.20 -3.89 12.00
CA ASP A 210 4.62 -2.48 12.10
C ASP A 210 3.54 -1.54 11.54
N VAL A 211 2.92 -1.90 10.42
CA VAL A 211 1.82 -1.14 9.82
C VAL A 211 0.65 -1.03 10.79
N TRP A 212 0.20 -2.14 11.41
CA TRP A 212 -0.90 -2.11 12.36
C TRP A 212 -0.58 -1.35 13.65
N GLN A 213 0.63 -1.53 14.18
CA GLN A 213 1.10 -0.77 15.35
C GLN A 213 1.19 0.72 15.06
N TYR A 214 1.63 1.11 13.87
CA TYR A 214 1.69 2.50 13.46
C TYR A 214 0.28 3.11 13.29
N ILE A 215 -0.66 2.38 12.71
CA ILE A 215 -2.06 2.77 12.59
C ILE A 215 -2.65 3.05 13.97
N ALA A 216 -2.39 2.17 14.95
CA ALA A 216 -2.84 2.35 16.33
C ALA A 216 -2.16 3.55 17.00
N ARG A 217 -0.83 3.70 16.87
CA ARG A 217 -0.05 4.80 17.45
C ARG A 217 -0.53 6.17 16.95
N GLU A 218 -0.79 6.28 15.66
CA GLU A 218 -1.17 7.53 15.01
C GLU A 218 -2.69 7.73 14.95
N ASN A 219 -3.47 6.79 15.47
CA ASN A 219 -4.93 6.77 15.42
C ASN A 219 -5.46 7.00 13.99
N LEU A 220 -4.91 6.26 13.02
CA LEU A 220 -5.29 6.40 11.62
C LEU A 220 -6.63 5.69 11.37
N GLU A 221 -7.53 6.39 10.69
CA GLU A 221 -8.79 5.81 10.27
C GLU A 221 -8.60 4.89 9.07
N LEU A 222 -9.32 3.78 9.04
CA LEU A 222 -9.34 2.78 7.98
C LEU A 222 -10.77 2.51 7.48
N PRO A 223 -10.94 1.93 6.28
CA PRO A 223 -12.22 1.37 5.85
C PRO A 223 -12.73 0.33 6.83
N SER A 224 -14.05 0.32 7.07
CA SER A 224 -14.70 -0.60 8.03
C SER A 224 -14.45 -2.08 7.75
N ILE A 225 -14.22 -2.43 6.50
CA ILE A 225 -13.95 -3.79 6.02
C ILE A 225 -12.72 -4.47 6.69
N TYR A 226 -11.81 -3.68 7.29
CA TYR A 226 -10.65 -4.20 8.03
C TYR A 226 -11.01 -4.76 9.40
N TYR A 227 -12.14 -4.36 9.97
CA TYR A 227 -12.63 -4.79 11.27
C TYR A 227 -13.62 -5.93 11.12
N ALA A 228 -13.76 -6.76 12.15
CA ALA A 228 -14.68 -7.88 12.13
C ALA A 228 -16.13 -7.43 11.92
N HIS A 229 -16.80 -8.02 10.95
CA HIS A 229 -18.18 -7.76 10.60
C HIS A 229 -18.85 -9.02 10.05
N LYS A 230 -20.17 -9.06 10.07
CA LYS A 230 -20.94 -10.14 9.46
C LYS A 230 -20.99 -9.97 7.95
N ARG A 231 -20.71 -11.04 7.23
CA ARG A 231 -20.77 -11.08 5.75
C ARG A 231 -21.26 -12.44 5.27
N GLU A 232 -22.08 -12.43 4.23
CA GLU A 232 -22.47 -13.65 3.54
C GLU A 232 -21.29 -14.15 2.69
N ILE A 233 -20.92 -15.41 2.89
CA ILE A 233 -19.76 -16.03 2.23
C ILE A 233 -20.11 -17.41 1.69
N VAL A 234 -19.30 -17.88 0.75
CA VAL A 234 -19.24 -19.28 0.29
C VAL A 234 -17.85 -19.82 0.55
N ARG A 235 -17.74 -21.04 1.07
CA ARG A 235 -16.44 -21.72 1.21
C ARG A 235 -16.04 -22.38 -0.11
N ARG A 236 -14.99 -21.87 -0.72
CA ARG A 236 -14.52 -22.32 -2.04
C ARG A 236 -13.01 -22.56 -2.00
N ASN A 237 -12.59 -23.82 -2.19
CA ASN A 237 -11.16 -24.21 -2.17
C ASN A 237 -10.40 -23.75 -0.90
N GLY A 238 -11.05 -23.81 0.25
CA GLY A 238 -10.46 -23.39 1.54
C GLY A 238 -10.46 -21.87 1.78
N LEU A 239 -10.97 -21.08 0.84
CA LEU A 239 -11.12 -19.64 1.00
C LEU A 239 -12.57 -19.26 1.31
N LEU A 240 -12.75 -18.15 2.00
CA LEU A 240 -14.03 -17.51 2.25
C LEU A 240 -14.28 -16.52 1.11
N VAL A 241 -15.19 -16.82 0.22
CA VAL A 241 -15.51 -15.96 -0.92
C VAL A 241 -16.77 -15.16 -0.58
N PRO A 242 -16.71 -13.82 -0.52
CA PRO A 242 -17.90 -13.01 -0.27
C PRO A 242 -18.92 -13.19 -1.39
N VAL A 243 -20.19 -13.30 -1.04
CA VAL A 243 -21.29 -13.36 -2.02
C VAL A 243 -21.57 -11.95 -2.53
N THR A 244 -21.31 -11.74 -3.82
CA THR A 244 -21.54 -10.46 -4.50
C THR A 244 -22.00 -10.72 -5.94
N PRO A 245 -22.47 -9.71 -6.68
CA PRO A 245 -22.78 -9.87 -8.10
C PRO A 245 -21.60 -10.40 -8.95
N LEU A 246 -20.34 -10.12 -8.51
CA LEU A 246 -19.11 -10.57 -9.19
C LEU A 246 -18.67 -11.97 -8.73
N THR A 247 -19.10 -12.40 -7.57
CA THR A 247 -18.78 -13.70 -6.96
C THR A 247 -20.06 -14.43 -6.53
N PRO A 248 -20.98 -14.75 -7.48
CA PRO A 248 -22.24 -15.39 -7.14
C PRO A 248 -22.03 -16.82 -6.64
N ILE A 249 -23.05 -17.31 -5.94
CA ILE A 249 -23.13 -18.71 -5.52
C ILE A 249 -23.21 -19.58 -6.77
N ARG A 250 -22.39 -20.63 -6.84
CA ARG A 250 -22.38 -21.58 -7.95
C ARG A 250 -23.32 -22.75 -7.67
N GLU A 251 -23.65 -23.48 -8.71
CA GLU A 251 -24.45 -24.71 -8.59
C GLU A 251 -23.76 -25.70 -7.62
N GLY A 252 -24.52 -26.18 -6.62
CA GLY A 252 -24.03 -27.09 -5.59
C GLY A 252 -23.30 -26.42 -4.41
N GLU A 253 -23.12 -25.10 -4.42
CA GLU A 253 -22.61 -24.34 -3.26
C GLU A 253 -23.75 -23.86 -2.36
N SER A 254 -23.44 -23.65 -1.09
CA SER A 254 -24.34 -23.01 -0.12
C SER A 254 -23.64 -21.81 0.51
N SER A 255 -24.37 -20.71 0.71
CA SER A 255 -23.87 -19.57 1.48
C SER A 255 -24.16 -19.71 2.96
N GLU A 256 -23.35 -19.04 3.76
CA GLU A 256 -23.52 -18.88 5.20
C GLU A 256 -23.15 -17.47 5.63
N GLU A 257 -23.73 -17.00 6.75
CA GLU A 257 -23.28 -15.76 7.38
C GLU A 257 -22.11 -16.09 8.32
N ALA A 258 -20.96 -15.43 8.12
CA ALA A 258 -19.79 -15.58 8.97
C ALA A 258 -19.30 -14.23 9.49
N VAL A 259 -18.63 -14.22 10.65
CA VAL A 259 -17.91 -13.04 11.16
C VAL A 259 -16.51 -13.06 10.58
N VAL A 260 -16.22 -12.06 9.78
CA VAL A 260 -15.01 -12.00 8.98
C VAL A 260 -14.40 -10.59 8.97
N ARG A 261 -13.10 -10.50 8.69
CA ARG A 261 -12.42 -9.25 8.35
C ARG A 261 -11.52 -9.43 7.12
N PHE A 262 -11.18 -8.33 6.48
CA PHE A 262 -10.20 -8.36 5.40
C PHE A 262 -8.82 -7.96 5.94
N ARG A 263 -7.77 -8.72 5.63
CA ARG A 263 -6.37 -8.35 5.93
C ARG A 263 -5.80 -7.43 4.85
N THR A 264 -6.28 -7.58 3.62
CA THR A 264 -5.93 -6.75 2.47
C THR A 264 -7.18 -6.37 1.71
N VAL A 265 -7.14 -5.26 0.99
CA VAL A 265 -8.21 -4.83 0.10
C VAL A 265 -7.72 -4.79 -1.35
N GLY A 266 -8.63 -5.01 -2.29
CA GLY A 266 -8.34 -5.04 -3.72
C GLY A 266 -9.61 -5.34 -4.52
N ASP A 267 -9.45 -5.94 -5.70
CA ASP A 267 -10.58 -6.36 -6.55
C ASP A 267 -11.42 -7.43 -5.85
N ILE A 268 -12.74 -7.25 -5.81
CA ILE A 268 -13.72 -8.15 -5.18
C ILE A 268 -13.56 -9.58 -5.69
N SER A 269 -13.28 -9.73 -6.99
CA SER A 269 -13.20 -11.05 -7.63
C SER A 269 -12.02 -11.91 -7.17
N CYS A 270 -11.03 -11.34 -6.50
CA CYS A 270 -9.82 -12.06 -6.08
C CYS A 270 -9.43 -11.84 -4.62
N THR A 271 -10.13 -10.98 -3.88
CA THR A 271 -9.82 -10.67 -2.47
C THR A 271 -10.79 -11.36 -1.53
N CYS A 272 -10.27 -12.21 -0.65
CA CYS A 272 -11.04 -12.98 0.31
C CYS A 272 -10.82 -12.50 1.75
N PRO A 273 -11.85 -12.47 2.61
CA PRO A 273 -11.70 -12.26 4.03
C PRO A 273 -11.16 -13.50 4.75
N VAL A 274 -10.81 -13.32 6.00
CA VAL A 274 -10.51 -14.38 6.96
C VAL A 274 -11.56 -14.40 8.07
N GLU A 275 -11.83 -15.57 8.67
CA GLU A 275 -12.62 -15.62 9.90
C GLU A 275 -11.86 -14.94 11.02
N SER A 276 -12.50 -13.98 11.67
CA SER A 276 -11.89 -13.22 12.75
C SER A 276 -12.96 -12.46 13.52
N ASP A 277 -12.82 -12.37 14.83
CA ASP A 277 -13.63 -11.54 15.72
C ASP A 277 -12.93 -10.22 16.13
N ALA A 278 -11.82 -9.91 15.47
CA ALA A 278 -11.04 -8.71 15.73
C ALA A 278 -11.76 -7.46 15.18
N ASP A 279 -12.54 -6.83 16.05
CA ASP A 279 -13.35 -5.64 15.78
C ASP A 279 -12.69 -4.32 16.21
N ASP A 280 -11.48 -4.40 16.79
CA ASP A 280 -10.63 -3.27 17.17
C ASP A 280 -9.15 -3.50 16.81
N LEU A 281 -8.34 -2.43 16.92
CA LEU A 281 -6.92 -2.47 16.56
C LEU A 281 -6.09 -3.35 17.49
N GLU A 282 -6.42 -3.44 18.77
CA GLU A 282 -5.68 -4.27 19.74
C GLU A 282 -5.80 -5.76 19.39
N LYS A 283 -7.01 -6.20 19.06
CA LYS A 283 -7.28 -7.58 18.63
C LYS A 283 -6.60 -7.87 17.28
N ILE A 284 -6.67 -6.94 16.33
CA ILE A 284 -5.99 -7.10 15.03
C ILE A 284 -4.47 -7.24 15.20
N ILE A 285 -3.86 -6.41 16.05
CA ILE A 285 -2.43 -6.47 16.37
C ILE A 285 -2.08 -7.82 17.01
N ALA A 286 -2.88 -8.26 18.00
CA ALA A 286 -2.68 -9.55 18.68
C ALA A 286 -2.79 -10.73 17.69
N GLU A 287 -3.78 -10.73 16.82
CA GLU A 287 -3.97 -11.75 15.78
C GLU A 287 -2.79 -11.74 14.79
N THR A 288 -2.36 -10.55 14.35
CA THR A 288 -1.26 -10.40 13.37
C THR A 288 0.06 -10.89 13.97
N ALA A 289 0.32 -10.63 15.25
CA ALA A 289 1.56 -11.01 15.93
C ALA A 289 1.78 -12.53 16.03
N VAL A 290 0.72 -13.33 15.97
CA VAL A 290 0.79 -14.82 16.06
C VAL A 290 0.59 -15.50 14.71
N THR A 291 0.35 -14.73 13.64
CA THR A 291 0.05 -15.29 12.31
C THR A 291 1.35 -15.65 11.57
N GLU A 292 1.50 -16.92 11.18
CA GLU A 292 2.65 -17.42 10.41
C GLU A 292 2.47 -17.26 8.88
N ILE A 293 1.23 -17.13 8.42
CA ILE A 293 0.90 -17.05 6.98
C ILE A 293 1.00 -15.59 6.53
N THR A 294 1.74 -15.34 5.45
CA THR A 294 1.83 -14.01 4.85
C THR A 294 0.44 -13.48 4.46
N GLU A 295 0.30 -12.18 4.49
CA GLU A 295 -0.96 -11.48 4.21
C GLU A 295 -1.58 -11.92 2.88
N ARG A 296 -0.81 -11.95 1.81
CA ARG A 296 -1.29 -12.35 0.48
C ARG A 296 -1.56 -13.84 0.35
N GLY A 297 -0.74 -14.68 0.98
CA GLY A 297 -0.93 -16.13 0.98
C GLY A 297 -2.27 -16.58 1.59
N ALA A 298 -2.80 -15.83 2.55
CA ALA A 298 -4.08 -16.12 3.19
C ALA A 298 -5.31 -15.60 2.45
N THR A 299 -5.17 -14.55 1.61
CA THR A 299 -6.33 -13.73 1.20
C THR A 299 -6.49 -13.57 -0.31
N ARG A 300 -5.53 -14.03 -1.13
CA ARG A 300 -5.55 -13.82 -2.57
C ARG A 300 -5.76 -15.12 -3.36
N MET A 301 -6.90 -15.20 -4.06
CA MET A 301 -7.21 -16.33 -4.96
C MET A 301 -6.27 -16.42 -6.15
N ASP A 302 -5.83 -15.28 -6.66
CA ASP A 302 -4.99 -15.17 -7.86
C ASP A 302 -3.50 -15.50 -7.61
N ASP A 303 -3.03 -15.47 -6.36
CA ASP A 303 -1.67 -15.85 -5.99
C ASP A 303 -1.52 -17.35 -5.69
N GLN A 304 -2.61 -18.09 -5.46
CA GLN A 304 -2.56 -19.55 -5.22
C GLN A 304 -2.26 -20.37 -6.46
N THR A 305 -2.33 -19.81 -7.66
CA THR A 305 -2.21 -20.53 -8.92
C THR A 305 -0.77 -20.68 -9.41
N SER A 306 0.21 -19.95 -8.87
CA SER A 306 1.63 -20.04 -9.29
C SER A 306 2.55 -19.32 -8.29
N GLU A 307 3.62 -19.99 -7.83
CA GLU A 307 4.69 -19.36 -7.02
C GLU A 307 5.40 -18.21 -7.76
N ALA A 308 5.33 -18.17 -9.08
CA ALA A 308 5.94 -17.14 -9.92
C ALA A 308 4.94 -16.04 -10.36
N ALA A 309 3.69 -16.06 -9.88
CA ALA A 309 2.65 -15.14 -10.35
C ALA A 309 3.08 -13.67 -10.22
N MET A 310 3.66 -13.26 -9.08
CA MET A 310 4.12 -11.88 -8.87
C MET A 310 5.35 -11.50 -9.70
N GLU A 311 6.31 -12.40 -9.92
CA GLU A 311 7.45 -12.11 -10.81
C GLU A 311 6.98 -11.89 -12.26
N THR A 312 6.02 -12.68 -12.70
CA THR A 312 5.41 -12.51 -14.03
C THR A 312 4.66 -11.18 -14.12
N ARG A 313 3.89 -10.81 -13.09
CA ARG A 313 3.16 -9.53 -13.04
C ARG A 313 4.10 -8.32 -13.03
N LYS A 314 5.21 -8.37 -12.28
CA LYS A 314 6.23 -7.31 -12.29
C LYS A 314 6.82 -7.10 -13.68
N LYS A 315 7.12 -8.20 -14.39
CA LYS A 315 7.57 -8.14 -15.80
C LYS A 315 6.52 -7.55 -16.75
N GLN A 316 5.25 -7.62 -16.38
CA GLN A 316 4.12 -7.05 -17.10
C GLN A 316 3.76 -5.62 -16.65
N GLY A 317 4.57 -5.00 -15.79
CA GLY A 317 4.32 -3.65 -15.30
C GLY A 317 3.38 -3.54 -14.10
N TYR A 318 3.01 -4.67 -13.48
CA TYR A 318 2.16 -4.72 -12.29
C TYR A 318 2.97 -4.46 -11.00
N PHE A 319 2.25 -4.02 -9.90
CA PHE A 319 2.85 -3.81 -8.58
C PHE A 319 3.17 -5.09 -7.87
#